data_1114e63ee560d06ff8857a87b5d240dd
#
_entry.id   1114e63ee560d06ff8857a87b5d240dd
#
_cell.length_a   1.000
_cell.length_b   1.000
_cell.length_c   1.000
_cell.angle_alpha   90.00
_cell.angle_beta   90.00
_cell.angle_gamma   90.00
#
_symmetry.space_group_name_H-M   'P 1'
#
loop_
_entity.id
_entity.type
_entity.pdbx_description
1 polymer ?
#
loop_
_entity_poly.entity_id
_entity_poly.type
_entity_poly.pdbx_seq_one_letter_code
_entity_poly.pdbx_strand_id
1 'polypeptide(L)'
;MNFLAHLYLSGDDDSITIGNFIADGVKGKKYLEYPSKIKKGILLHRAIDSYTDHHPTVRLSTARLHKNYGHYSGVIVDILYDHYLAKNWAHYHATPLEEYIDNFYKLLRSNYDVLPARIQKMMPIMISNNWLLSYATVPGIGNILNQMNVRTRGKSRMNLATVELNEHYAEFEEEFTSFFPDLIKHTENKRTEL
;
A
#
# COMPACT_ATOMS: atom_id res chain seq x y z
N MET A 1 -2.17 -4.57 2.15
CA MET A 1 -2.17 -3.55 1.06
C MET A 1 -0.88 -2.76 1.06
N ASN A 2 -0.51 -2.07 -0.06
CA ASN A 2 0.69 -1.25 -0.08
C ASN A 2 0.34 0.25 -0.03
N PHE A 3 1.29 1.14 -0.31
CA PHE A 3 1.18 2.58 -0.06
C PHE A 3 -0.06 3.26 -0.68
N LEU A 4 -0.38 2.97 -1.95
CA LEU A 4 -1.46 3.68 -2.65
C LEU A 4 -2.84 3.38 -2.03
N ALA A 5 -3.11 2.11 -1.72
CA ALA A 5 -4.36 1.74 -1.08
C ALA A 5 -4.50 2.34 0.33
N HIS A 6 -3.42 2.37 1.12
CA HIS A 6 -3.44 3.02 2.43
C HIS A 6 -3.77 4.51 2.34
N LEU A 7 -3.25 5.22 1.32
CA LEU A 7 -3.59 6.61 1.08
C LEU A 7 -5.06 6.78 0.72
N TYR A 8 -5.55 6.00 -0.24
CA TYR A 8 -6.94 6.03 -0.67
C TYR A 8 -7.92 5.76 0.50
N LEU A 9 -7.62 4.76 1.32
CA LEU A 9 -8.45 4.35 2.45
C LEU A 9 -8.41 5.30 3.65
N SER A 10 -7.52 6.30 3.66
CA SER A 10 -7.42 7.29 4.73
C SER A 10 -8.59 8.29 4.74
N GLY A 11 -9.29 8.47 3.60
CA GLY A 11 -10.30 9.53 3.43
C GLY A 11 -9.68 10.92 3.32
N ASP A 12 -10.45 11.95 3.65
CA ASP A 12 -10.10 13.35 3.35
C ASP A 12 -9.31 14.06 4.47
N ASP A 13 -8.93 13.37 5.56
CA ASP A 13 -8.17 14.00 6.66
C ASP A 13 -6.66 13.80 6.47
N ASP A 14 -5.96 14.89 6.19
CA ASP A 14 -4.53 14.94 5.97
C ASP A 14 -3.70 14.28 7.08
N SER A 15 -4.08 14.51 8.34
CA SER A 15 -3.37 13.94 9.49
C SER A 15 -3.56 12.42 9.59
N ILE A 16 -4.75 11.92 9.27
CA ILE A 16 -5.02 10.48 9.18
C ILE A 16 -4.21 9.87 8.04
N THR A 17 -4.16 10.54 6.89
CA THR A 17 -3.38 10.12 5.73
C THR A 17 -1.88 10.01 6.06
N ILE A 18 -1.31 11.03 6.71
CA ILE A 18 0.08 10.98 7.18
C ILE A 18 0.28 9.83 8.17
N GLY A 19 -0.62 9.67 9.14
CA GLY A 19 -0.54 8.59 10.14
C GLY A 19 -0.58 7.20 9.50
N ASN A 20 -1.49 6.99 8.55
CA ASN A 20 -1.60 5.74 7.80
C ASN A 20 -0.33 5.45 6.98
N PHE A 21 0.19 6.45 6.29
CA PHE A 21 1.40 6.30 5.49
C PHE A 21 2.67 5.98 6.30
N ILE A 22 2.85 6.58 7.48
CA ILE A 22 4.07 6.40 8.29
C ILE A 22 4.05 5.14 9.16
N ALA A 23 2.93 4.45 9.26
CA ALA A 23 2.67 3.41 10.25
C ALA A 23 3.69 2.27 10.26
N ASP A 24 4.19 1.86 9.09
CA ASP A 24 5.27 0.87 8.95
C ASP A 24 6.59 1.30 9.61
N GLY A 25 6.79 2.60 9.75
CA GLY A 25 7.93 3.19 10.47
C GLY A 25 7.74 3.27 11.99
N VAL A 26 6.51 3.02 12.50
CA VAL A 26 6.12 3.24 13.90
C VAL A 26 5.88 1.91 14.62
N LYS A 27 6.90 1.42 15.35
CA LYS A 27 6.85 0.12 16.00
C LYS A 27 6.13 0.13 17.35
N GLY A 28 5.37 -0.93 17.62
CA GLY A 28 4.77 -1.20 18.92
C GLY A 28 3.86 -0.07 19.41
N LYS A 29 4.11 0.45 20.62
CA LYS A 29 3.32 1.50 21.26
C LYS A 29 3.82 2.92 20.95
N LYS A 30 4.84 3.11 20.12
CA LYS A 30 5.36 4.45 19.78
C LYS A 30 4.32 5.35 19.10
N TYR A 31 3.24 4.80 18.55
CA TYR A 31 2.13 5.59 18.02
C TYR A 31 1.49 6.50 19.07
N LEU A 32 1.64 6.20 20.38
CA LEU A 32 1.12 7.01 21.48
C LEU A 32 1.80 8.39 21.60
N GLU A 33 3.00 8.54 21.03
CA GLU A 33 3.80 9.79 21.02
C GLU A 33 3.32 10.78 19.95
N TYR A 34 2.45 10.35 19.03
CA TYR A 34 1.95 11.18 17.92
C TYR A 34 0.67 11.94 18.28
N PRO A 35 0.40 13.08 17.60
CA PRO A 35 -0.88 13.80 17.71
C PRO A 35 -2.09 12.87 17.44
N SER A 36 -3.23 13.21 18.06
CA SER A 36 -4.41 12.34 18.08
C SER A 36 -4.81 11.81 16.69
N LYS A 37 -4.90 12.67 15.67
CA LYS A 37 -5.30 12.28 14.32
C LYS A 37 -4.25 11.41 13.61
N ILE A 38 -2.96 11.73 13.77
CA ILE A 38 -1.87 10.88 13.23
C ILE A 38 -1.90 9.50 13.89
N LYS A 39 -2.12 9.46 15.22
CA LYS A 39 -2.31 8.19 15.95
C LYS A 39 -3.46 7.36 15.40
N LYS A 40 -4.61 8.00 15.09
CA LYS A 40 -5.73 7.32 14.44
C LYS A 40 -5.35 6.72 13.10
N GLY A 41 -4.61 7.46 12.25
CA GLY A 41 -4.10 6.98 10.99
C GLY A 41 -3.20 5.75 11.13
N ILE A 42 -2.29 5.74 12.13
CA ILE A 42 -1.43 4.58 12.42
C ILE A 42 -2.26 3.35 12.84
N LEU A 43 -3.30 3.56 13.65
CA LEU A 43 -4.19 2.47 14.06
C LEU A 43 -5.05 1.97 12.89
N LEU A 44 -5.50 2.87 12.03
CA LEU A 44 -6.22 2.55 10.80
C LEU A 44 -5.39 1.65 9.88
N HIS A 45 -4.12 2.00 9.63
CA HIS A 45 -3.18 1.16 8.86
C HIS A 45 -3.17 -0.29 9.38
N ARG A 46 -2.97 -0.46 10.69
CA ARG A 46 -2.92 -1.79 11.30
C ARG A 46 -4.23 -2.57 11.16
N ALA A 47 -5.37 -1.87 11.17
CA ALA A 47 -6.67 -2.49 10.96
C ALA A 47 -6.84 -2.93 9.49
N ILE A 48 -6.39 -2.10 8.53
CA ILE A 48 -6.36 -2.42 7.10
C ILE A 48 -5.53 -3.69 6.86
N ASP A 49 -4.29 -3.72 7.36
CA ASP A 49 -3.41 -4.87 7.18
C ASP A 49 -3.99 -6.14 7.81
N SER A 50 -4.48 -6.02 9.05
CA SER A 50 -5.08 -7.16 9.73
C SER A 50 -6.29 -7.71 8.98
N TYR A 51 -7.14 -6.86 8.42
CA TYR A 51 -8.29 -7.28 7.61
C TYR A 51 -7.86 -7.94 6.32
N THR A 52 -6.89 -7.34 5.62
CA THR A 52 -6.32 -7.85 4.36
C THR A 52 -5.74 -9.24 4.55
N ASP A 53 -4.90 -9.44 5.56
CA ASP A 53 -4.21 -10.72 5.83
C ASP A 53 -5.18 -11.87 6.14
N HIS A 54 -6.35 -11.57 6.69
CA HIS A 54 -7.35 -12.57 7.07
C HIS A 54 -8.43 -12.81 6.01
N HIS A 55 -8.51 -11.96 4.98
CA HIS A 55 -9.58 -12.04 3.99
C HIS A 55 -9.44 -13.29 3.09
N PRO A 56 -10.52 -14.08 2.90
CA PRO A 56 -10.46 -15.32 2.11
C PRO A 56 -9.92 -15.12 0.69
N THR A 57 -10.36 -14.07 0.00
CA THR A 57 -9.93 -13.76 -1.38
C THR A 57 -8.44 -13.45 -1.45
N VAL A 58 -7.88 -12.69 -0.48
CA VAL A 58 -6.44 -12.41 -0.41
C VAL A 58 -5.64 -13.68 -0.19
N ARG A 59 -6.20 -14.63 0.58
CA ARG A 59 -5.58 -15.96 0.78
C ARG A 59 -5.54 -16.79 -0.51
N LEU A 60 -6.50 -16.65 -1.42
CA LEU A 60 -6.44 -17.30 -2.74
C LEU A 60 -5.28 -16.74 -3.56
N SER A 61 -5.15 -15.42 -3.64
CA SER A 61 -4.02 -14.76 -4.33
C SER A 61 -2.67 -15.17 -3.73
N THR A 62 -2.54 -15.16 -2.40
CA THR A 62 -1.28 -15.54 -1.74
C THR A 62 -0.95 -17.01 -1.92
N ALA A 63 -1.94 -17.92 -1.91
CA ALA A 63 -1.75 -19.35 -2.13
C ALA A 63 -1.17 -19.64 -3.52
N ARG A 64 -1.59 -18.88 -4.54
CA ARG A 64 -1.07 -19.01 -5.92
C ARG A 64 0.44 -18.72 -5.99
N LEU A 65 0.94 -17.82 -5.17
CA LEU A 65 2.35 -17.40 -5.12
C LEU A 65 3.19 -18.20 -4.11
N HIS A 66 2.56 -18.88 -3.16
CA HIS A 66 3.24 -19.44 -1.98
C HIS A 66 4.34 -20.44 -2.31
N LYS A 67 4.14 -21.27 -3.35
CA LYS A 67 5.12 -22.27 -3.79
C LYS A 67 6.48 -21.65 -4.15
N ASN A 68 6.47 -20.45 -4.78
CA ASN A 68 7.67 -19.81 -5.31
C ASN A 68 8.27 -18.77 -4.35
N TYR A 69 7.44 -18.14 -3.49
CA TYR A 69 7.82 -16.97 -2.69
C TYR A 69 7.62 -17.15 -1.17
N GLY A 70 6.98 -18.23 -0.72
CA GLY A 70 6.78 -18.53 0.70
C GLY A 70 6.09 -17.37 1.44
N HIS A 71 6.66 -16.92 2.54
CA HIS A 71 6.15 -15.83 3.36
C HIS A 71 6.17 -14.43 2.68
N TYR A 72 6.87 -14.29 1.55
CA TYR A 72 6.85 -13.04 0.77
C TYR A 72 5.60 -12.91 -0.12
N SER A 73 4.78 -13.96 -0.25
CA SER A 73 3.58 -13.94 -1.10
C SER A 73 2.60 -12.83 -0.72
N GLY A 74 2.42 -12.58 0.58
CA GLY A 74 1.56 -11.48 1.06
C GLY A 74 2.04 -10.12 0.57
N VAL A 75 3.34 -9.83 0.73
CA VAL A 75 3.93 -8.57 0.26
C VAL A 75 3.79 -8.40 -1.25
N ILE A 76 3.93 -9.50 -2.02
CA ILE A 76 3.73 -9.45 -3.47
C ILE A 76 2.27 -9.11 -3.78
N VAL A 77 1.30 -9.80 -3.17
CA VAL A 77 -0.14 -9.55 -3.38
C VAL A 77 -0.49 -8.10 -3.03
N ASP A 78 0.05 -7.54 -1.95
CA ASP A 78 -0.18 -6.14 -1.58
C ASP A 78 0.26 -5.18 -2.69
N ILE A 79 1.41 -5.45 -3.32
CA ILE A 79 1.93 -4.66 -4.45
C ILE A 79 1.05 -4.85 -5.70
N LEU A 80 0.62 -6.08 -5.99
CA LEU A 80 -0.25 -6.37 -7.13
C LEU A 80 -1.63 -5.72 -6.97
N TYR A 81 -2.18 -5.70 -5.78
CA TYR A 81 -3.48 -5.07 -5.51
C TYR A 81 -3.41 -3.54 -5.62
N ASP A 82 -2.32 -2.92 -5.21
CA ASP A 82 -2.07 -1.50 -5.48
C ASP A 82 -1.95 -1.21 -6.99
N HIS A 83 -1.45 -2.17 -7.79
CA HIS A 83 -1.46 -2.05 -9.26
C HIS A 83 -2.90 -2.00 -9.82
N TYR A 84 -3.78 -2.90 -9.41
CA TYR A 84 -5.16 -2.89 -9.90
C TYR A 84 -5.93 -1.66 -9.42
N LEU A 85 -5.66 -1.16 -8.22
CA LEU A 85 -6.18 0.12 -7.77
C LEU A 85 -5.72 1.26 -8.68
N ALA A 86 -4.42 1.35 -8.96
CA ALA A 86 -3.85 2.41 -9.81
C ALA A 86 -4.36 2.33 -11.26
N LYS A 87 -4.40 1.12 -11.82
CA LYS A 87 -4.92 0.85 -13.17
C LYS A 87 -6.38 1.26 -13.34
N ASN A 88 -7.19 0.95 -12.34
CA ASN A 88 -8.63 1.19 -12.36
C ASN A 88 -9.02 2.45 -11.56
N TRP A 89 -8.08 3.37 -11.30
CA TRP A 89 -8.22 4.50 -10.40
C TRP A 89 -9.47 5.35 -10.62
N ALA A 90 -9.82 5.61 -11.87
CA ALA A 90 -11.00 6.41 -12.22
C ALA A 90 -12.35 5.79 -11.76
N HIS A 91 -12.40 4.50 -11.45
CA HIS A 91 -13.58 3.86 -10.84
C HIS A 91 -13.69 4.14 -9.35
N TYR A 92 -12.58 4.51 -8.70
CA TYR A 92 -12.51 4.68 -7.24
C TYR A 92 -12.42 6.13 -6.80
N HIS A 93 -11.83 7.02 -7.63
CA HIS A 93 -11.58 8.40 -7.22
C HIS A 93 -11.80 9.38 -8.37
N ALA A 94 -12.44 10.55 -8.05
CA ALA A 94 -12.75 11.58 -9.05
C ALA A 94 -11.52 12.37 -9.52
N THR A 95 -10.54 12.60 -8.60
CA THR A 95 -9.29 13.29 -8.95
C THR A 95 -8.40 12.32 -9.73
N PRO A 96 -7.78 12.73 -10.85
CA PRO A 96 -6.84 11.90 -11.59
C PRO A 96 -5.69 11.39 -10.70
N LEU A 97 -5.20 10.18 -10.96
CA LEU A 97 -4.17 9.52 -10.12
C LEU A 97 -2.91 10.38 -9.96
N GLU A 98 -2.41 10.99 -11.03
CA GLU A 98 -1.21 11.84 -11.00
C GLU A 98 -1.41 13.05 -10.08
N GLU A 99 -2.54 13.72 -10.18
CA GLU A 99 -2.87 14.88 -9.35
C GLU A 99 -3.02 14.47 -7.88
N TYR A 100 -3.68 13.35 -7.61
CA TYR A 100 -3.81 12.78 -6.26
C TYR A 100 -2.45 12.51 -5.63
N ILE A 101 -1.54 11.90 -6.37
CA ILE A 101 -0.18 11.59 -5.94
C ILE A 101 0.62 12.88 -5.69
N ASP A 102 0.54 13.86 -6.59
CA ASP A 102 1.23 15.14 -6.43
C ASP A 102 0.75 15.89 -5.19
N ASN A 103 -0.54 15.88 -4.91
CA ASN A 103 -1.10 16.46 -3.70
C ASN A 103 -0.61 15.74 -2.45
N PHE A 104 -0.54 14.42 -2.47
CA PHE A 104 0.05 13.65 -1.37
C PHE A 104 1.54 13.96 -1.18
N TYR A 105 2.33 14.10 -2.22
CA TYR A 105 3.75 14.46 -2.10
C TYR A 105 3.95 15.87 -1.51
N LYS A 106 3.06 16.82 -1.83
CA LYS A 106 3.04 18.15 -1.18
C LYS A 106 2.73 18.02 0.32
N LEU A 107 1.69 17.25 0.65
CA LEU A 107 1.30 16.96 2.03
C LEU A 107 2.44 16.32 2.82
N LEU A 108 3.14 15.35 2.23
CA LEU A 108 4.27 14.67 2.85
C LEU A 108 5.42 15.63 3.17
N ARG A 109 5.74 16.55 2.24
CA ARG A 109 6.76 17.60 2.47
C ARG A 109 6.36 18.56 3.59
N SER A 110 5.10 18.98 3.64
CA SER A 110 4.59 19.90 4.66
C SER A 110 4.60 19.30 6.08
N ASN A 111 4.64 17.96 6.17
CA ASN A 111 4.65 17.23 7.44
C ASN A 111 6.01 16.60 7.77
N TYR A 112 7.11 17.08 7.16
CA TYR A 112 8.43 16.46 7.26
C TYR A 112 8.89 16.18 8.70
N ASP A 113 8.67 17.12 9.61
CA ASP A 113 9.17 17.06 10.99
C ASP A 113 8.51 15.95 11.84
N VAL A 114 7.30 15.53 11.49
CA VAL A 114 6.59 14.45 12.20
C VAL A 114 6.88 13.07 11.62
N LEU A 115 7.59 13.00 10.48
CA LEU A 115 7.89 11.74 9.83
C LEU A 115 8.99 10.98 10.58
N PRO A 116 8.88 9.65 10.75
CA PRO A 116 9.99 8.83 11.23
C PRO A 116 11.25 8.98 10.36
N ALA A 117 12.43 8.95 10.97
CA ALA A 117 13.71 9.14 10.26
C ALA A 117 13.88 8.21 9.04
N ARG A 118 13.31 7.00 9.07
CA ARG A 118 13.29 6.08 7.93
C ARG A 118 12.50 6.66 6.75
N ILE A 119 11.35 7.26 7.03
CA ILE A 119 10.47 7.87 6.02
C ILE A 119 11.13 9.14 5.47
N GLN A 120 11.70 9.98 6.33
CA GLN A 120 12.43 11.17 5.91
C GLN A 120 13.56 10.83 4.90
N LYS A 121 14.31 9.75 5.15
CA LYS A 121 15.36 9.27 4.25
C LYS A 121 14.83 8.69 2.93
N MET A 122 13.67 8.05 2.96
CA MET A 122 13.03 7.43 1.79
C MET A 122 12.35 8.47 0.89
N MET A 123 11.75 9.50 1.47
CA MET A 123 10.91 10.47 0.79
C MET A 123 11.54 11.12 -0.46
N PRO A 124 12.80 11.62 -0.44
CA PRO A 124 13.38 12.23 -1.64
C PRO A 124 13.46 11.26 -2.83
N ILE A 125 13.84 10.00 -2.56
CA ILE A 125 13.95 8.95 -3.59
C ILE A 125 12.56 8.54 -4.09
N MET A 126 11.59 8.42 -3.19
CA MET A 126 10.22 8.09 -3.51
C MET A 126 9.58 9.14 -4.44
N ILE A 127 9.80 10.42 -4.14
CA ILE A 127 9.25 11.54 -4.93
C ILE A 127 9.96 11.66 -6.27
N SER A 128 11.31 11.63 -6.30
CA SER A 128 12.08 11.78 -7.53
C SER A 128 11.82 10.67 -8.54
N ASN A 129 11.54 9.46 -8.09
CA ASN A 129 11.23 8.31 -8.94
C ASN A 129 9.72 8.05 -9.09
N ASN A 130 8.89 8.92 -8.54
CA ASN A 130 7.42 8.82 -8.56
C ASN A 130 6.90 7.39 -8.25
N TRP A 131 7.30 6.86 -7.09
CA TRP A 131 7.01 5.46 -6.73
C TRP A 131 5.53 5.13 -6.74
N LEU A 132 4.66 6.06 -6.31
CA LEU A 132 3.21 5.81 -6.27
C LEU A 132 2.62 5.68 -7.68
N LEU A 133 3.10 6.45 -8.66
CA LEU A 133 2.65 6.31 -10.04
C LEU A 133 3.16 5.02 -10.69
N SER A 134 4.27 4.48 -10.22
CA SER A 134 4.82 3.21 -10.73
C SER A 134 3.86 2.04 -10.56
N TYR A 135 2.89 2.10 -9.64
CA TYR A 135 1.84 1.08 -9.53
C TYR A 135 0.95 1.00 -10.77
N ALA A 136 0.80 2.05 -11.56
CA ALA A 136 -0.11 2.08 -12.70
C ALA A 136 0.31 1.13 -13.85
N THR A 137 1.55 0.64 -13.87
CA THR A 137 2.08 -0.16 -14.98
C THR A 137 2.79 -1.42 -14.54
N VAL A 138 2.68 -2.50 -15.32
CA VAL A 138 3.42 -3.75 -15.05
C VAL A 138 4.93 -3.57 -15.00
N PRO A 139 5.57 -2.78 -15.89
CA PRO A 139 7.00 -2.46 -15.75
C PRO A 139 7.33 -1.72 -14.43
N GLY A 140 6.46 -0.83 -13.98
CA GLY A 140 6.60 -0.15 -12.69
C GLY A 140 6.54 -1.14 -11.51
N ILE A 141 5.60 -2.08 -11.53
CA ILE A 141 5.51 -3.19 -10.56
C ILE A 141 6.81 -4.01 -10.57
N GLY A 142 7.33 -4.36 -11.75
CA GLY A 142 8.61 -5.07 -11.87
C GLY A 142 9.76 -4.33 -11.19
N ASN A 143 9.83 -3.01 -11.33
CA ASN A 143 10.83 -2.18 -10.66
C ASN A 143 10.66 -2.19 -9.13
N ILE A 144 9.42 -2.07 -8.62
CA ILE A 144 9.13 -2.13 -7.19
C ILE A 144 9.55 -3.49 -6.61
N LEU A 145 9.11 -4.58 -7.24
CA LEU A 145 9.44 -5.94 -6.81
C LEU A 145 10.95 -6.22 -6.84
N ASN A 146 11.66 -5.69 -7.85
CA ASN A 146 13.12 -5.79 -7.91
C ASN A 146 13.80 -5.04 -6.76
N GLN A 147 13.36 -3.82 -6.44
CA GLN A 147 13.89 -3.06 -5.30
C GLN A 147 13.65 -3.80 -3.97
N MET A 148 12.47 -4.42 -3.80
CA MET A 148 12.16 -5.24 -2.63
C MET A 148 13.06 -6.48 -2.56
N ASN A 149 13.33 -7.14 -3.70
CA ASN A 149 14.24 -8.27 -3.77
C ASN A 149 15.67 -7.88 -3.36
N VAL A 150 16.18 -6.72 -3.83
CA VAL A 150 17.48 -6.18 -3.42
C VAL A 150 17.54 -5.95 -1.90
N ARG A 151 16.50 -5.40 -1.29
CA ARG A 151 16.41 -5.22 0.18
C ARG A 151 16.53 -6.52 0.96
N THR A 152 16.04 -7.62 0.41
CA THR A 152 16.15 -8.96 1.00
C THR A 152 17.42 -9.71 0.59
N ARG A 153 18.36 -9.01 -0.09
CA ARG A 153 19.61 -9.59 -0.63
C ARG A 153 19.35 -10.79 -1.56
N GLY A 154 18.31 -10.69 -2.39
CA GLY A 154 17.91 -11.73 -3.35
C GLY A 154 17.14 -12.91 -2.75
N LYS A 155 16.95 -12.95 -1.42
CA LYS A 155 16.30 -14.10 -0.76
C LYS A 155 14.82 -14.24 -1.08
N SER A 156 14.13 -13.14 -1.34
CA SER A 156 12.69 -13.13 -1.61
C SER A 156 12.33 -13.58 -3.02
N ARG A 157 13.23 -13.42 -3.99
CA ARG A 157 12.99 -13.66 -5.42
C ARG A 157 11.80 -12.89 -6.00
N MET A 158 11.29 -11.87 -5.29
CA MET A 158 10.11 -11.08 -5.68
C MET A 158 10.22 -10.46 -7.08
N ASN A 159 11.44 -10.18 -7.55
CA ASN A 159 11.70 -9.68 -8.91
C ASN A 159 11.18 -10.59 -10.03
N LEU A 160 10.90 -11.85 -9.75
CA LEU A 160 10.36 -12.81 -10.72
C LEU A 160 8.82 -12.83 -10.75
N ALA A 161 8.15 -12.23 -9.76
CA ALA A 161 6.69 -12.35 -9.60
C ALA A 161 5.87 -11.63 -10.69
N THR A 162 6.51 -10.88 -11.57
CA THR A 162 5.87 -10.38 -12.80
C THR A 162 5.51 -11.50 -13.77
N VAL A 163 6.13 -12.68 -13.65
CA VAL A 163 5.78 -13.86 -14.46
C VAL A 163 4.38 -14.33 -14.06
N GLU A 164 4.17 -14.58 -12.76
CA GLU A 164 2.87 -15.00 -12.24
C GLU A 164 1.81 -13.90 -12.38
N LEU A 165 2.21 -12.62 -12.26
CA LEU A 165 1.29 -11.51 -12.56
C LEU A 165 0.77 -11.57 -13.99
N ASN A 166 1.64 -11.79 -14.98
CA ASN A 166 1.22 -11.88 -16.38
C ASN A 166 0.41 -13.16 -16.67
N GLU A 167 0.79 -14.28 -16.05
CA GLU A 167 0.12 -15.57 -16.22
C GLU A 167 -1.30 -15.58 -15.63
N HIS A 168 -1.50 -14.92 -14.50
CA HIS A 168 -2.76 -14.88 -13.74
C HIS A 168 -3.34 -13.46 -13.62
N TYR A 169 -3.13 -12.64 -14.65
CA TYR A 169 -3.48 -11.21 -14.58
C TYR A 169 -4.97 -11.00 -14.33
N ALA A 170 -5.82 -11.72 -15.03
CA ALA A 170 -7.27 -11.59 -14.90
C ALA A 170 -7.78 -12.11 -13.54
N GLU A 171 -7.23 -13.22 -13.05
CA GLU A 171 -7.63 -13.81 -11.77
C GLU A 171 -7.25 -12.89 -10.61
N PHE A 172 -6.05 -12.29 -10.61
CA PHE A 172 -5.67 -11.31 -9.59
C PHE A 172 -6.54 -10.04 -9.65
N GLU A 173 -6.93 -9.59 -10.84
CA GLU A 173 -7.82 -8.44 -11.00
C GLU A 173 -9.23 -8.73 -10.45
N GLU A 174 -9.79 -9.92 -10.75
CA GLU A 174 -11.08 -10.35 -10.24
C GLU A 174 -11.06 -10.49 -8.72
N GLU A 175 -10.01 -11.10 -8.17
CA GLU A 175 -9.81 -11.23 -6.73
C GLU A 175 -9.70 -9.85 -6.05
N PHE A 176 -8.93 -8.91 -6.62
CA PHE A 176 -8.87 -7.53 -6.14
C PHE A 176 -10.24 -6.84 -6.18
N THR A 177 -10.94 -6.93 -7.30
CA THR A 177 -12.24 -6.27 -7.50
C THR A 177 -13.31 -6.82 -6.55
N SER A 178 -13.25 -8.11 -6.22
CA SER A 178 -14.12 -8.74 -5.23
C SER A 178 -13.79 -8.32 -3.78
N PHE A 179 -12.50 -8.18 -3.46
CA PHE A 179 -12.01 -7.88 -2.11
C PHE A 179 -12.12 -6.40 -1.73
N PHE A 180 -11.75 -5.50 -2.65
CA PHE A 180 -11.52 -4.10 -2.31
C PHE A 180 -12.76 -3.34 -1.81
N PRO A 181 -13.99 -3.58 -2.31
CA PRO A 181 -15.21 -3.02 -1.74
C PRO A 181 -15.44 -3.40 -0.27
N ASP A 182 -15.13 -4.63 0.11
CA ASP A 182 -15.25 -5.08 1.51
C ASP A 182 -14.23 -4.37 2.41
N LEU A 183 -13.01 -4.17 1.90
CA LEU A 183 -11.98 -3.41 2.61
C LEU A 183 -12.36 -1.94 2.76
N ILE A 184 -12.94 -1.30 1.74
CA ILE A 184 -13.44 0.09 1.82
C ILE A 184 -14.46 0.19 2.95
N LYS A 185 -15.48 -0.66 2.94
CA LYS A 185 -16.54 -0.69 3.96
C LYS A 185 -15.98 -0.92 5.37
N HIS A 186 -15.07 -1.89 5.52
CA HIS A 186 -14.38 -2.14 6.80
C HIS A 186 -13.65 -0.90 7.30
N THR A 187 -12.91 -0.23 6.40
CA THR A 187 -12.10 0.94 6.74
C THR A 187 -12.95 2.15 7.11
N GLU A 188 -14.06 2.39 6.41
CA GLU A 188 -15.02 3.46 6.75
C GLU A 188 -15.59 3.27 8.16
N ASN A 189 -16.04 2.06 8.49
CA ASN A 189 -16.50 1.73 9.84
C ASN A 189 -15.39 1.97 10.87
N LYS A 190 -14.16 1.53 10.56
CA LYS A 190 -13.03 1.69 11.47
C LYS A 190 -12.63 3.14 11.71
N ARG A 191 -12.72 4.02 10.69
CA ARG A 191 -12.48 5.47 10.87
C ARG A 191 -13.47 6.13 11.82
N THR A 192 -14.71 5.66 11.85
CA THR A 192 -15.74 6.20 12.78
C THR A 192 -15.55 5.71 14.22
N GLU A 193 -14.95 4.53 14.42
CA GLU A 193 -14.67 3.97 15.76
C GLU A 193 -13.43 4.58 16.43
N LEU A 194 -12.45 5.05 15.65
CA LEU A 194 -11.19 5.61 16.13
C LEU A 194 -11.31 7.08 16.49
#